data_4f91d1605d97de6e5b351b47111f70a3
#
_entry.id   4f91d1605d97de6e5b351b47111f70a3
#
_cell.length_a   1.000
_cell.length_b   1.000
_cell.length_c   1.000
_cell.angle_alpha   90.00
_cell.angle_beta   90.00
_cell.angle_gamma   90.00
#
_symmetry.space_group_name_H-M   'P 1'
#
loop_
_entity.id
_entity.type
_entity.pdbx_description
1 polymer ?
#
loop_
_entity_poly.entity_id
_entity_poly.type
_entity_poly.pdbx_seq_one_letter_code
_entity_poly.pdbx_strand_id
1 'polypeptide(L)'
;MIYNSKNTADSEKLGYNLAEKLHTGGRLSAFIAMRGEMGVGKTAFVRGFASYFGIKGVKSPTYSIVNEHKSGDTSIFHFDMYRVESEDDLLSIGYYDYLARHGYSIVEWSENVEEFIPSDAIYVTISRNSENTDFRTIEISEEN
;
A
#
# COMPACT_ATOMS: atom_id res chain seq x y z
N MET A 1 6.22 13.41 -4.92
CA MET A 1 5.46 13.94 -6.08
C MET A 1 3.97 13.87 -5.81
N ILE A 2 3.25 14.84 -6.32
CA ILE A 2 1.80 14.96 -6.13
C ILE A 2 1.11 14.71 -7.46
N TYR A 3 0.11 13.85 -7.46
CA TYR A 3 -0.66 13.49 -8.64
C TYR A 3 -2.14 13.75 -8.38
N ASN A 4 -2.87 14.08 -9.44
CA ASN A 4 -4.33 14.20 -9.40
C ASN A 4 -4.94 12.97 -10.07
N SER A 5 -5.84 12.31 -9.37
CA SER A 5 -6.59 11.18 -9.87
C SER A 5 -8.05 11.60 -10.07
N LYS A 6 -8.55 11.48 -11.28
CA LYS A 6 -9.91 11.90 -11.62
C LYS A 6 -10.92 10.76 -11.51
N ASN A 7 -10.42 9.51 -11.45
CA ASN A 7 -11.26 8.31 -11.40
C ASN A 7 -10.44 7.13 -10.87
N THR A 8 -11.11 6.00 -10.70
CA THR A 8 -10.49 4.76 -10.23
C THR A 8 -9.35 4.31 -11.13
N ALA A 9 -9.52 4.42 -12.46
CA ALA A 9 -8.49 4.01 -13.42
C ALA A 9 -7.21 4.82 -13.27
N ASP A 10 -7.30 6.11 -12.97
CA ASP A 10 -6.12 6.95 -12.73
C ASP A 10 -5.37 6.49 -11.48
N SER A 11 -6.09 6.15 -10.40
CA SER A 11 -5.48 5.66 -9.18
C SER A 11 -4.81 4.30 -9.38
N GLU A 12 -5.45 3.41 -10.13
CA GLU A 12 -4.86 2.12 -10.48
C GLU A 12 -3.58 2.30 -11.32
N LYS A 13 -3.59 3.23 -12.26
CA LYS A 13 -2.41 3.51 -13.09
C LYS A 13 -1.23 4.02 -12.26
N LEU A 14 -1.49 4.85 -11.25
CA LEU A 14 -0.43 5.33 -10.36
C LEU A 14 0.16 4.20 -9.54
N GLY A 15 -0.67 3.26 -9.07
CA GLY A 15 -0.19 2.06 -8.37
C GLY A 15 0.65 1.18 -9.29
N TYR A 16 0.19 0.96 -10.51
CA TYR A 16 0.92 0.21 -11.51
C TYR A 16 2.30 0.84 -11.80
N ASN A 17 2.32 2.16 -11.97
CA ASN A 17 3.56 2.89 -12.27
C ASN A 17 4.57 2.79 -11.12
N LEU A 18 4.11 2.83 -9.88
CA LEU A 18 4.99 2.66 -8.72
C LEU A 18 5.60 1.26 -8.71
N ALA A 19 4.80 0.22 -8.95
CA ALA A 19 5.29 -1.15 -9.01
C ALA A 19 6.33 -1.33 -10.12
N GLU A 20 6.06 -0.78 -11.30
CA GLU A 20 7.00 -0.81 -12.42
C GLU A 20 8.32 -0.13 -12.08
N LYS A 21 8.26 1.07 -11.49
CA LYS A 21 9.44 1.82 -11.10
C LYS A 21 10.31 1.04 -10.11
N LEU A 22 9.69 0.45 -9.10
CA LEU A 22 10.41 -0.33 -8.10
C LEU A 22 11.04 -1.58 -8.71
N HIS A 23 10.27 -2.32 -9.47
CA HIS A 23 10.72 -3.59 -10.05
C HIS A 23 11.82 -3.38 -11.08
N THR A 24 11.63 -2.46 -12.02
CA THR A 24 12.64 -2.17 -13.05
C THR A 24 13.89 -1.51 -12.48
N GLY A 25 13.75 -0.82 -11.33
CA GLY A 25 14.89 -0.24 -10.62
C GLY A 25 15.65 -1.24 -9.75
N GLY A 26 15.26 -2.50 -9.75
CA GLY A 26 15.92 -3.54 -8.97
C GLY A 26 15.51 -3.60 -7.51
N ARG A 27 14.53 -2.81 -7.10
CA ARG A 27 14.03 -2.83 -5.73
C ARG A 27 12.89 -3.85 -5.62
N LEU A 28 13.25 -5.07 -5.25
CA LEU A 28 12.33 -6.22 -5.24
C LEU A 28 11.63 -6.44 -3.90
N SER A 29 11.98 -5.63 -2.91
CA SER A 29 11.31 -5.58 -1.60
C SER A 29 11.15 -4.13 -1.19
N ALA A 30 9.99 -3.78 -0.64
CA ALA A 30 9.74 -2.43 -0.16
C ALA A 30 8.58 -2.45 0.83
N PHE A 31 8.54 -1.44 1.68
CA PHE A 31 7.41 -1.16 2.55
C PHE A 31 6.69 0.07 2.03
N ILE A 32 5.41 -0.08 1.72
CA ILE A 32 4.59 1.00 1.20
C ILE A 32 3.54 1.33 2.25
N ALA A 33 3.73 2.47 2.90
CA ALA A 33 2.85 2.96 3.96
C ALA A 33 1.76 3.83 3.35
N MET A 34 0.52 3.37 3.39
CA MET A 34 -0.61 4.09 2.81
C MET A 34 -1.40 4.80 3.91
N ARG A 35 -1.71 6.04 3.65
CA ARG A 35 -2.49 6.91 4.53
C ARG A 35 -3.68 7.47 3.75
N GLY A 36 -4.76 7.71 4.45
CA GLY A 36 -5.94 8.31 3.86
C GLY A 36 -7.20 7.84 4.55
N GLU A 37 -8.23 8.67 4.44
CA GLU A 37 -9.52 8.38 5.03
C GLU A 37 -10.18 7.15 4.39
N MET A 38 -11.15 6.59 5.08
CA MET A 38 -11.97 5.51 4.54
C MET A 38 -12.69 6.01 3.28
N GLY A 39 -12.75 5.15 2.25
CA GLY A 39 -13.46 5.47 1.02
C GLY A 39 -12.72 6.37 0.04
N VAL A 40 -11.43 6.68 0.27
CA VAL A 40 -10.67 7.53 -0.67
C VAL A 40 -10.04 6.77 -1.84
N GLY A 41 -10.19 5.44 -1.89
CA GLY A 41 -9.70 4.66 -3.04
C GLY A 41 -8.34 4.02 -2.86
N LYS A 42 -7.94 3.76 -1.62
CA LYS A 42 -6.67 3.05 -1.34
C LYS A 42 -6.60 1.69 -2.03
N THR A 43 -7.71 0.97 -2.04
CA THR A 43 -7.78 -0.36 -2.67
C THR A 43 -7.54 -0.28 -4.18
N ALA A 44 -8.01 0.76 -4.85
CA ALA A 44 -7.76 0.94 -6.29
C ALA A 44 -6.27 1.07 -6.57
N PHE A 45 -5.55 1.83 -5.75
CA PHE A 45 -4.10 1.98 -5.88
C PHE A 45 -3.40 0.62 -5.70
N VAL A 46 -3.80 -0.15 -4.68
CA VAL A 46 -3.23 -1.48 -4.42
C VAL A 46 -3.52 -2.44 -5.57
N ARG A 47 -4.74 -2.42 -6.12
CA ARG A 47 -5.07 -3.23 -7.30
C ARG A 47 -4.17 -2.91 -8.47
N GLY A 48 -3.93 -1.62 -8.71
CA GLY A 48 -3.03 -1.20 -9.78
C GLY A 48 -1.60 -1.69 -9.56
N PHE A 49 -1.10 -1.55 -8.34
CA PHE A 49 0.22 -2.05 -7.97
C PHE A 49 0.33 -3.55 -8.26
N ALA A 50 -0.63 -4.33 -7.78
CA ALA A 50 -0.65 -5.77 -7.95
C ALA A 50 -0.78 -6.19 -9.43
N SER A 51 -1.52 -5.40 -10.21
CA SER A 51 -1.75 -5.71 -11.62
C SER A 51 -0.47 -5.71 -12.46
N TYR A 52 0.53 -4.92 -12.07
CA TYR A 52 1.83 -4.95 -12.73
C TYR A 52 2.44 -6.35 -12.70
N PHE A 53 2.23 -7.09 -11.61
CA PHE A 53 2.72 -8.46 -11.45
C PHE A 53 1.74 -9.52 -11.96
N GLY A 54 0.65 -9.10 -12.59
CA GLY A 54 -0.39 -10.02 -13.08
C GLY A 54 -1.33 -10.54 -12.02
N ILE A 55 -1.32 -9.96 -10.83
CA ILE A 55 -2.20 -10.34 -9.73
C ILE A 55 -3.53 -9.60 -9.87
N LYS A 56 -4.63 -10.36 -9.88
CA LYS A 56 -6.00 -9.83 -10.04
C LYS A 56 -6.84 -10.14 -8.80
N GLY A 57 -7.93 -9.42 -8.65
CA GLY A 57 -8.90 -9.69 -7.61
C GLY A 57 -8.46 -9.28 -6.21
N VAL A 58 -7.56 -8.32 -6.11
CA VAL A 58 -7.12 -7.80 -4.81
C VAL A 58 -8.27 -7.09 -4.11
N LYS A 59 -8.50 -7.49 -2.86
CA LYS A 59 -9.50 -6.89 -1.98
C LYS A 59 -8.82 -6.49 -0.68
N SER A 60 -9.36 -5.46 -0.03
CA SER A 60 -8.90 -5.11 1.31
C SER A 60 -9.16 -6.28 2.26
N PRO A 61 -8.23 -6.57 3.20
CA PRO A 61 -8.47 -7.57 4.22
C PRO A 61 -9.71 -7.20 5.04
N THR A 62 -10.70 -8.12 5.13
CA THR A 62 -11.97 -7.84 5.83
C THR A 62 -12.02 -8.54 7.18
N TYR A 63 -11.65 -9.81 7.21
CA TYR A 63 -11.68 -10.64 8.41
C TYR A 63 -10.30 -10.97 8.95
N SER A 64 -9.27 -10.76 8.16
CA SER A 64 -7.88 -10.89 8.56
C SER A 64 -7.19 -9.55 8.42
N ILE A 65 -6.08 -9.35 9.14
CA ILE A 65 -5.31 -8.11 9.07
C ILE A 65 -4.37 -8.12 7.87
N VAL A 66 -4.04 -9.30 7.34
CA VAL A 66 -3.11 -9.43 6.23
C VAL A 66 -3.61 -10.44 5.20
N ASN A 67 -3.47 -10.10 3.92
CA ASN A 67 -3.64 -11.00 2.80
C ASN A 67 -2.32 -11.11 2.04
N GLU A 68 -1.93 -12.32 1.71
CA GLU A 68 -0.75 -12.56 0.88
C GLU A 68 -1.17 -12.88 -0.55
N HIS A 69 -0.54 -12.18 -1.52
CA HIS A 69 -0.72 -12.44 -2.94
C HIS A 69 0.62 -12.80 -3.55
N LYS A 70 0.66 -13.80 -4.39
CA LYS A 70 1.90 -14.28 -4.96
C LYS A 70 1.80 -14.45 -6.47
N SER A 71 2.85 -14.03 -7.18
CA SER A 71 2.99 -14.24 -8.63
C SER A 71 4.47 -14.51 -8.93
N GLY A 72 4.78 -15.75 -9.32
CA GLY A 72 6.17 -16.16 -9.53
C GLY A 72 6.99 -15.98 -8.26
N ASP A 73 8.07 -15.22 -8.36
CA ASP A 73 8.96 -14.93 -7.23
C ASP A 73 8.55 -13.69 -6.45
N THR A 74 7.48 -13.01 -6.86
CA THR A 74 7.01 -11.77 -6.21
C THR A 74 5.90 -12.09 -5.22
N SER A 75 6.05 -11.58 -4.00
CA SER A 75 5.00 -11.64 -2.98
C SER A 75 4.56 -10.23 -2.61
N ILE A 76 3.26 -10.07 -2.42
CA ILE A 76 2.67 -8.82 -1.91
C ILE A 76 1.93 -9.17 -0.64
N PHE A 77 2.30 -8.50 0.46
CA PHE A 77 1.65 -8.63 1.75
C PHE A 77 0.79 -7.39 1.97
N HIS A 78 -0.52 -7.55 1.85
CA HIS A 78 -1.46 -6.45 1.97
C HIS A 78 -2.04 -6.44 3.37
N PHE A 79 -1.70 -5.41 4.15
CA PHE A 79 -2.13 -5.25 5.54
C PHE A 79 -3.19 -4.16 5.65
N ASP A 80 -4.13 -4.35 6.57
CA ASP A 80 -5.04 -3.30 7.01
C ASP A 80 -4.88 -3.16 8.53
N MET A 81 -4.31 -2.05 8.95
CA MET A 81 -3.99 -1.79 10.37
C MET A 81 -5.10 -1.01 11.10
N TYR A 82 -6.29 -0.91 10.51
CA TYR A 82 -7.39 -0.15 11.11
C TYR A 82 -7.71 -0.60 12.55
N ARG A 83 -7.64 -1.91 12.82
CA ARG A 83 -7.97 -2.48 14.13
C ARG A 83 -6.76 -2.70 15.04
N VAL A 84 -5.58 -2.35 14.58
CA VAL A 84 -4.37 -2.50 15.39
C VAL A 84 -4.30 -1.39 16.43
N GLU A 85 -4.15 -1.75 17.70
CA GLU A 85 -4.11 -0.81 18.81
C GLU A 85 -2.76 -0.79 19.54
N SER A 86 -1.95 -1.84 19.38
CA SER A 86 -0.70 -1.98 20.12
C SER A 86 0.32 -2.84 19.37
N GLU A 87 1.56 -2.81 19.86
CA GLU A 87 2.62 -3.69 19.33
C GLU A 87 2.28 -5.16 19.53
N ASP A 88 1.58 -5.51 20.60
CA ASP A 88 1.16 -6.89 20.84
C ASP A 88 0.26 -7.40 19.70
N ASP A 89 -0.60 -6.55 19.16
CA ASP A 89 -1.42 -6.89 18.01
C ASP A 89 -0.55 -7.19 16.78
N LEU A 90 0.52 -6.40 16.57
CA LEU A 90 1.46 -6.64 15.47
C LEU A 90 2.20 -7.95 15.63
N LEU A 91 2.63 -8.26 16.86
CA LEU A 91 3.31 -9.53 17.14
C LEU A 91 2.40 -10.71 16.87
N SER A 92 1.13 -10.60 17.25
CA SER A 92 0.17 -11.71 17.09
C SER A 92 -0.12 -12.05 15.64
N ILE A 93 0.00 -11.10 14.71
CA ILE A 93 -0.22 -11.33 13.28
C ILE A 93 1.05 -11.69 12.52
N GLY A 94 2.21 -11.70 13.18
CA GLY A 94 3.48 -12.01 12.54
C GLY A 94 4.04 -10.87 11.69
N TYR A 95 3.74 -9.63 12.04
CA TYR A 95 4.12 -8.45 11.27
C TYR A 95 5.61 -8.42 10.92
N TYR A 96 6.48 -8.62 11.92
CA TYR A 96 7.92 -8.55 11.71
C TYR A 96 8.43 -9.72 10.86
N ASP A 97 7.80 -10.89 10.95
CA ASP A 97 8.16 -12.04 10.11
C ASP A 97 7.84 -11.74 8.64
N TYR A 98 6.71 -11.08 8.34
CA TYR A 98 6.40 -10.66 6.98
C TYR A 98 7.42 -9.64 6.46
N LEU A 99 7.82 -8.67 7.28
CA LEU A 99 8.81 -7.66 6.86
C LEU A 99 10.17 -8.27 6.58
N ALA A 100 10.52 -9.38 7.25
CA ALA A 100 11.77 -10.09 7.01
C ALA A 100 11.74 -10.91 5.72
N ARG A 101 10.57 -11.19 5.19
CA ARG A 101 10.40 -11.95 3.94
C ARG A 101 10.62 -11.03 2.74
N HIS A 102 11.13 -11.60 1.66
CA HIS A 102 11.31 -10.89 0.39
C HIS A 102 9.95 -10.61 -0.27
N GLY A 103 9.64 -9.34 -0.50
CA GLY A 103 8.38 -8.94 -1.13
C GLY A 103 7.99 -7.51 -0.80
N TYR A 104 6.83 -7.12 -1.30
CA TYR A 104 6.28 -5.79 -1.09
C TYR A 104 5.22 -5.85 0.00
N SER A 105 5.44 -5.10 1.08
CA SER A 105 4.44 -4.92 2.14
C SER A 105 3.68 -3.63 1.87
N ILE A 106 2.37 -3.73 1.63
CA ILE A 106 1.51 -2.57 1.42
C ILE A 106 0.58 -2.48 2.61
N VAL A 107 0.68 -1.39 3.36
CA VAL A 107 0.03 -1.25 4.66
C VAL A 107 -0.95 -0.09 4.63
N GLU A 108 -2.25 -0.39 4.65
CA GLU A 108 -3.31 0.59 4.82
C GLU A 108 -3.46 0.94 6.30
N TRP A 109 -3.89 2.16 6.60
CA TRP A 109 -3.98 2.69 7.95
C TRP A 109 -2.61 2.66 8.65
N SER A 110 -1.55 3.00 7.90
CA SER A 110 -0.19 2.99 8.43
C SER A 110 0.02 3.98 9.57
N GLU A 111 -0.81 5.02 9.65
CA GLU A 111 -0.78 5.99 10.76
C GLU A 111 -1.02 5.34 12.12
N ASN A 112 -1.68 4.17 12.16
CA ASN A 112 -1.88 3.45 13.41
C ASN A 112 -0.62 2.72 13.91
N VAL A 113 0.39 2.58 13.06
CA VAL A 113 1.62 1.83 13.37
C VAL A 113 2.88 2.64 13.04
N GLU A 114 2.80 3.97 13.08
CA GLU A 114 3.91 4.85 12.67
C GLU A 114 5.23 4.53 13.35
N GLU A 115 5.22 4.19 14.63
CA GLU A 115 6.44 3.86 15.38
C GLU A 115 7.12 2.59 14.87
N PHE A 116 6.41 1.76 14.12
CA PHE A 116 6.88 0.45 13.66
C PHE A 116 7.10 0.38 12.16
N ILE A 117 7.08 1.54 11.48
CA ILE A 117 7.32 1.64 10.05
C ILE A 117 8.82 1.73 9.78
N PRO A 118 9.38 0.91 8.86
CA PRO A 118 10.78 1.00 8.49
C PRO A 118 11.18 2.40 7.99
N SER A 119 12.42 2.79 8.25
CA SER A 119 12.92 4.13 7.88
C SER A 119 13.01 4.35 6.37
N ASP A 120 13.07 3.29 5.58
CA ASP A 120 13.15 3.36 4.11
C ASP A 120 11.79 3.20 3.43
N ALA A 121 10.70 3.32 4.18
CA ALA A 121 9.35 3.18 3.67
C ALA A 121 9.01 4.25 2.62
N ILE A 122 8.18 3.83 1.68
CA ILE A 122 7.56 4.74 0.72
C ILE A 122 6.19 5.12 1.26
N TYR A 123 5.88 6.41 1.31
CA TYR A 123 4.60 6.88 1.81
C TYR A 123 3.68 7.25 0.65
N VAL A 124 2.47 6.72 0.69
CA VAL A 124 1.42 7.05 -0.29
C VAL A 124 0.23 7.61 0.48
N THR A 125 -0.03 8.89 0.30
CA THR A 125 -1.14 9.57 0.96
C THR A 125 -2.21 9.90 -0.08
N ILE A 126 -3.42 9.42 0.15
CA ILE A 126 -4.56 9.67 -0.73
C ILE A 126 -5.59 10.50 0.03
N SER A 127 -5.97 11.62 -0.55
CA SER A 127 -6.97 12.53 0.04
C SER A 127 -7.96 12.98 -1.03
N ARG A 128 -9.15 13.40 -0.57
CA ARG A 128 -10.11 14.04 -1.47
C ARG A 128 -9.58 15.40 -1.87
N ASN A 129 -9.77 15.75 -3.14
CA ASN A 129 -9.39 17.05 -3.63
C ASN A 129 -10.31 18.11 -3.01
N SER A 130 -9.73 19.23 -2.53
CA SER A 130 -10.49 20.28 -1.86
C SER A 130 -11.42 21.04 -2.81
N GLU A 131 -11.09 21.11 -4.09
CA GLU A 131 -11.87 21.84 -5.08
C GLU A 131 -12.92 20.96 -5.77
N ASN A 132 -12.63 19.65 -5.90
CA ASN A 132 -13.56 18.70 -6.50
C ASN A 132 -13.48 17.38 -5.74
N THR A 133 -14.51 17.09 -4.96
CA THR A 133 -14.55 15.91 -4.08
C THR A 133 -14.63 14.57 -4.82
N ASP A 134 -14.92 14.59 -6.12
CA ASP A 134 -14.87 13.36 -6.94
C ASP A 134 -13.43 13.01 -7.34
N PHE A 135 -12.53 13.98 -7.24
CA PHE A 135 -11.12 13.78 -7.56
C PHE A 135 -10.34 13.44 -6.30
N ARG A 136 -9.17 12.83 -6.50
CA ARG A 136 -8.26 12.48 -5.41
C ARG A 136 -6.90 13.11 -5.66
N THR A 137 -6.25 13.50 -4.58
CA THR A 137 -4.84 13.90 -4.60
C THR A 137 -4.03 12.74 -4.04
N ILE A 138 -3.05 12.27 -4.78
CA ILE A 138 -2.18 11.17 -4.36
C ILE A 138 -0.76 11.70 -4.28
N GLU A 139 -0.21 11.66 -3.08
CA GLU A 139 1.18 12.07 -2.82
C GLU A 139 2.02 10.84 -2.54
N ILE A 140 3.09 10.67 -3.32
CA ILE A 140 4.03 9.57 -3.17
C ILE A 140 5.38 10.16 -2.80
N SER A 141 5.92 9.78 -1.64
CA SER A 141 7.22 10.24 -1.17
C SER A 141 8.07 9.08 -0.69
N GLU A 142 9.35 9.15 -0.99
CA GLU A 142 10.35 8.22 -0.49
C GLU A 142 11.17 8.94 0.57
N GLU A 143 11.27 8.33 1.75
CA GLU A 143 12.19 8.82 2.76
C GLU A 143 13.53 8.10 2.63
N ASN A 144 14.56 8.90 2.61
CA ASN A 144 15.95 8.40 2.51
C ASN A 144 16.57 8.31 3.89
#